data_a0aac9b47c93424aa5517bb0f325581b
#
_entry.id   a0aac9b47c93424aa5517bb0f325581b
#
_cell.length_a   1.000
_cell.length_b   1.000
_cell.length_c   1.000
_cell.angle_alpha   90.00
_cell.angle_beta   90.00
_cell.angle_gamma   90.00
#
_symmetry.space_group_name_H-M   'P 1'
#
loop_
_entity.id
_entity.type
_entity.pdbx_description
1 polymer ?
#
loop_
_entity_poly.entity_id
_entity_poly.type
_entity_poly.pdbx_seq_one_letter_code
_entity_poly.pdbx_strand_id
1 'polypeptide(L)'
;GQLNYFVGRDFYNSKMKYKNPPIPKDVIGFDLYINWDEPIVLCEGVFDAIAIKRNAIPMFGKTIPKKLFKKIIEKNVKKVFLMLDEDAKSDSIKITENLINFGIDVIYIAMEDGDPSDLGYERSLELIKSSREITFKELIGHKLNGKTKRYMEI
;
A
#
# COMPACT_ATOMS: atom_id res chain seq x y z
N GLY A 1 4.30 -11.84 -23.66
CA GLY A 1 4.16 -12.06 -22.22
C GLY A 1 3.06 -13.07 -21.94
N GLN A 2 3.19 -13.82 -20.84
CA GLN A 2 2.13 -14.73 -20.37
C GLN A 2 1.31 -14.03 -19.28
N LEU A 3 -0.02 -14.21 -19.32
CA LEU A 3 -0.90 -13.76 -18.25
C LEU A 3 -0.62 -14.59 -17.00
N ASN A 4 -0.17 -13.96 -15.91
CA ASN A 4 0.16 -14.65 -14.66
C ASN A 4 -0.84 -14.36 -13.52
N TYR A 5 -1.63 -13.30 -13.62
CA TYR A 5 -2.67 -12.93 -12.67
C TYR A 5 -3.71 -12.01 -13.29
N PHE A 6 -4.94 -12.03 -12.79
CA PHE A 6 -5.99 -11.07 -13.12
C PHE A 6 -6.85 -10.73 -11.90
N VAL A 7 -7.47 -9.57 -11.93
CA VAL A 7 -8.49 -9.15 -10.97
C VAL A 7 -9.74 -8.81 -11.74
N GLY A 8 -10.83 -9.55 -11.49
CA GLY A 8 -12.15 -9.23 -12.01
C GLY A 8 -12.97 -8.52 -10.94
N ARG A 9 -13.57 -7.37 -11.26
CA ARG A 9 -14.54 -6.67 -10.41
C ARG A 9 -15.91 -6.75 -11.05
N ASP A 10 -16.91 -7.07 -10.23
CA ASP A 10 -18.29 -7.06 -10.70
C ASP A 10 -18.78 -5.63 -10.93
N PHE A 11 -19.48 -5.45 -12.05
CA PHE A 11 -20.06 -4.16 -12.45
C PHE A 11 -21.55 -4.07 -12.11
N TYR A 12 -22.22 -5.20 -11.85
CA TYR A 12 -23.67 -5.28 -11.70
C TYR A 12 -24.15 -5.52 -10.24
N ASN A 13 -23.32 -5.27 -9.24
CA ASN A 13 -23.69 -5.48 -7.83
C ASN A 13 -24.06 -6.93 -7.47
N SER A 14 -23.39 -7.91 -8.00
CA SER A 14 -23.56 -9.30 -7.59
C SER A 14 -23.03 -9.52 -6.15
N LYS A 15 -23.39 -10.67 -5.56
CA LYS A 15 -22.90 -11.07 -4.24
C LYS A 15 -21.37 -11.21 -4.17
N MET A 16 -20.71 -11.32 -5.33
CA MET A 16 -19.25 -11.50 -5.43
C MET A 16 -18.61 -10.27 -6.07
N LYS A 17 -18.21 -9.31 -5.24
CA LYS A 17 -17.60 -8.04 -5.68
C LYS A 17 -16.33 -8.23 -6.51
N TYR A 18 -15.52 -9.26 -6.21
CA TYR A 18 -14.26 -9.56 -6.90
C TYR A 18 -14.16 -11.05 -7.26
N LYS A 19 -13.56 -11.33 -8.42
CA LYS A 19 -13.18 -12.68 -8.86
C LYS A 19 -11.72 -12.66 -9.29
N ASN A 20 -10.92 -13.46 -8.62
CA ASN A 20 -9.48 -13.63 -8.89
C ASN A 20 -9.18 -15.09 -9.26
N PRO A 21 -8.06 -15.39 -9.93
CA PRO A 21 -7.66 -16.76 -10.16
C PRO A 21 -7.37 -17.48 -8.83
N PRO A 22 -7.58 -18.81 -8.74
CA PRO A 22 -7.34 -19.59 -7.51
C PRO A 22 -5.84 -19.90 -7.33
N ILE A 23 -5.01 -18.89 -7.39
CA ILE A 23 -3.54 -18.96 -7.20
C ILE A 23 -3.11 -17.94 -6.16
N PRO A 24 -1.94 -18.14 -5.51
CA PRO A 24 -1.42 -17.18 -4.53
C PRO A 24 -1.26 -15.78 -5.12
N LYS A 25 -1.62 -14.77 -4.34
CA LYS A 25 -1.45 -13.35 -4.69
C LYS A 25 0.02 -12.87 -4.61
N ASP A 26 0.99 -13.78 -4.64
CA ASP A 26 2.41 -13.45 -4.58
C ASP A 26 2.95 -13.07 -5.97
N VAL A 27 2.40 -11.97 -6.49
CA VAL A 27 2.72 -11.37 -7.78
C VAL A 27 3.03 -9.90 -7.60
N ILE A 28 3.72 -9.30 -8.54
CA ILE A 28 3.97 -7.85 -8.58
C ILE A 28 3.06 -7.25 -9.64
N GLY A 29 2.07 -6.48 -9.19
CA GLY A 29 1.18 -5.77 -10.10
C GLY A 29 1.91 -4.65 -10.82
N PHE A 30 1.65 -4.52 -12.13
CA PHE A 30 2.22 -3.46 -12.98
C PHE A 30 3.75 -3.43 -13.09
N ASP A 31 4.48 -4.51 -12.73
CA ASP A 31 5.94 -4.60 -12.67
C ASP A 31 6.64 -4.02 -13.92
N LEU A 32 6.08 -4.23 -15.11
CA LEU A 32 6.62 -3.72 -16.38
C LEU A 32 6.55 -2.20 -16.54
N TYR A 33 5.72 -1.54 -15.73
CA TYR A 33 5.48 -0.09 -15.79
C TYR A 33 6.10 0.66 -14.61
N ILE A 34 6.73 -0.06 -13.68
CA ILE A 34 7.35 0.54 -12.49
C ILE A 34 8.76 1.00 -12.79
N ASN A 35 9.02 2.27 -12.54
CA ASN A 35 10.36 2.80 -12.48
C ASN A 35 10.95 2.57 -11.08
N TRP A 36 11.81 1.57 -10.95
CA TRP A 36 12.40 1.16 -9.67
C TRP A 36 13.46 2.12 -9.14
N ASP A 37 13.93 3.07 -9.97
CA ASP A 37 14.90 4.10 -9.57
C ASP A 37 14.22 5.32 -8.92
N GLU A 38 12.90 5.38 -8.97
CA GLU A 38 12.08 6.43 -8.38
C GLU A 38 11.32 5.93 -7.15
N PRO A 39 10.87 6.83 -6.26
CA PRO A 39 9.96 6.45 -5.17
C PRO A 39 8.73 5.71 -5.69
N ILE A 40 8.33 4.65 -4.98
CA ILE A 40 7.15 3.86 -5.32
C ILE A 40 5.99 4.17 -4.36
N VAL A 41 4.76 3.97 -4.83
CA VAL A 41 3.56 4.06 -3.99
C VAL A 41 3.00 2.67 -3.79
N LEU A 42 2.84 2.21 -2.56
CA LEU A 42 2.15 0.97 -2.21
C LEU A 42 0.70 1.28 -1.81
N CYS A 43 -0.24 0.58 -2.40
CA CYS A 43 -1.68 0.68 -2.12
C CYS A 43 -2.31 -0.71 -2.00
N GLU A 44 -3.55 -0.82 -1.51
CA GLU A 44 -4.18 -2.13 -1.28
C GLU A 44 -4.58 -2.82 -2.57
N GLY A 45 -5.28 -2.12 -3.43
CA GLY A 45 -5.99 -2.66 -4.58
C GLY A 45 -5.45 -2.22 -5.93
N VAL A 46 -5.88 -2.96 -6.96
CA VAL A 46 -5.55 -2.65 -8.36
C VAL A 46 -6.14 -1.31 -8.80
N PHE A 47 -7.38 -1.03 -8.37
CA PHE A 47 -8.08 0.20 -8.76
C PHE A 47 -7.46 1.42 -8.12
N ASP A 48 -6.93 1.30 -6.89
CA ASP A 48 -6.16 2.35 -6.23
C ASP A 48 -4.91 2.68 -7.01
N ALA A 49 -4.14 1.65 -7.42
CA ALA A 49 -2.94 1.84 -8.22
C ALA A 49 -3.25 2.48 -9.58
N ILE A 50 -4.38 2.12 -10.21
CA ILE A 50 -4.84 2.73 -11.47
C ILE A 50 -5.22 4.22 -11.25
N ALA A 51 -5.87 4.54 -10.14
CA ALA A 51 -6.24 5.92 -9.82
C ALA A 51 -5.03 6.78 -9.48
N ILE A 52 -4.09 6.27 -8.68
CA ILE A 52 -2.84 6.95 -8.33
C ILE A 52 -1.95 7.15 -9.57
N LYS A 53 -1.94 6.21 -10.51
CA LYS A 53 -1.15 6.17 -11.76
C LYS A 53 0.37 6.23 -11.56
N ARG A 54 0.85 7.05 -10.66
CA ARG A 54 2.25 7.41 -10.53
C ARG A 54 3.03 6.37 -9.73
N ASN A 55 3.72 5.48 -10.43
CA ASN A 55 4.63 4.46 -9.87
C ASN A 55 3.99 3.64 -8.74
N ALA A 56 2.68 3.35 -8.89
CA ALA A 56 1.86 2.70 -7.89
C ALA A 56 1.81 1.19 -8.09
N ILE A 57 1.96 0.45 -6.99
CA ILE A 57 1.99 -1.01 -6.97
C ILE A 57 0.92 -1.52 -6.00
N PRO A 58 -0.06 -2.29 -6.46
CA PRO A 58 -1.05 -2.90 -5.59
C PRO A 58 -0.44 -4.06 -4.81
N MET A 59 -0.72 -4.12 -3.51
CA MET A 59 -0.33 -5.24 -2.65
C MET A 59 -1.33 -6.41 -2.71
N PHE A 60 -2.50 -6.21 -3.32
CA PHE A 60 -3.62 -7.16 -3.35
C PHE A 60 -4.17 -7.54 -1.96
N GLY A 61 -4.03 -6.64 -1.00
CA GLY A 61 -4.45 -6.76 0.39
C GLY A 61 -3.59 -5.91 1.32
N LYS A 62 -3.68 -6.15 2.62
CA LYS A 62 -3.08 -5.34 3.69
C LYS A 62 -1.64 -5.73 4.07
N THR A 63 -0.95 -6.53 3.24
CA THR A 63 0.45 -6.94 3.48
C THR A 63 1.24 -6.95 2.19
N ILE A 64 2.52 -6.61 2.26
CA ILE A 64 3.40 -6.66 1.08
C ILE A 64 3.64 -8.12 0.67
N PRO A 65 3.30 -8.52 -0.57
CA PRO A 65 3.64 -9.84 -1.09
C PRO A 65 5.16 -10.12 -1.00
N LYS A 66 5.54 -11.36 -0.71
CA LYS A 66 6.97 -11.72 -0.54
C LYS A 66 7.83 -11.37 -1.75
N LYS A 67 7.32 -11.65 -2.95
CA LYS A 67 8.03 -11.29 -4.20
C LYS A 67 8.21 -9.79 -4.35
N LEU A 68 7.17 -9.00 -4.02
CA LEU A 68 7.26 -7.55 -4.08
C LEU A 68 8.28 -7.02 -3.07
N PHE A 69 8.22 -7.48 -1.82
CA PHE A 69 9.18 -7.08 -0.80
C PHE A 69 10.63 -7.38 -1.21
N LYS A 70 10.88 -8.62 -1.67
CA LYS A 70 12.18 -9.01 -2.20
C LYS A 70 12.65 -8.10 -3.33
N LYS A 71 11.76 -7.78 -4.28
CA LYS A 71 12.05 -6.89 -5.41
C LYS A 71 12.40 -5.46 -4.97
N ILE A 72 11.67 -4.92 -3.99
CA ILE A 72 11.96 -3.60 -3.39
C ILE A 72 13.40 -3.55 -2.86
N ILE A 73 13.82 -4.59 -2.12
CA ILE A 73 15.18 -4.68 -1.57
C ILE A 73 16.22 -4.85 -2.69
N GLU A 74 15.99 -5.79 -3.63
CA GLU A 74 16.91 -6.05 -4.74
C GLU A 74 17.12 -4.81 -5.64
N LYS A 75 16.07 -4.02 -5.82
CA LYS A 75 16.12 -2.77 -6.60
C LYS A 75 16.64 -1.58 -5.81
N ASN A 76 16.99 -1.78 -4.52
CA ASN A 76 17.50 -0.74 -3.63
C ASN A 76 16.61 0.51 -3.58
N VAL A 77 15.29 0.29 -3.56
CA VAL A 77 14.30 1.37 -3.45
C VAL A 77 14.58 2.15 -2.18
N LYS A 78 14.70 3.47 -2.28
CA LYS A 78 15.06 4.33 -1.14
C LYS A 78 13.86 4.87 -0.40
N LYS A 79 12.75 5.09 -1.10
CA LYS A 79 11.58 5.75 -0.55
C LYS A 79 10.29 5.08 -1.02
N VAL A 80 9.38 4.86 -0.07
CA VAL A 80 8.06 4.28 -0.30
C VAL A 80 6.98 5.19 0.27
N PHE A 81 6.02 5.56 -0.56
CA PHE A 81 4.76 6.14 -0.12
C PHE A 81 3.79 5.00 0.19
N LEU A 82 3.21 4.99 1.37
CA LEU A 82 2.23 4.00 1.79
C LEU A 82 0.86 4.65 1.86
N MET A 83 0.00 4.33 0.91
CA MET A 83 -1.33 4.91 0.76
C MET A 83 -2.38 3.80 0.86
N LEU A 84 -2.90 3.58 2.05
CA LEU A 84 -3.82 2.51 2.41
C LEU A 84 -5.16 3.08 2.87
N ASP A 85 -6.19 2.27 2.80
CA ASP A 85 -7.52 2.59 3.30
C ASP A 85 -7.49 2.94 4.80
N GLU A 86 -8.44 3.72 5.27
CA GLU A 86 -8.49 4.21 6.65
C GLU A 86 -8.46 3.06 7.69
N ASP A 87 -9.11 1.94 7.40
CA ASP A 87 -9.20 0.78 8.28
C ASP A 87 -7.90 -0.04 8.40
N ALA A 88 -6.91 0.21 7.52
CA ALA A 88 -5.62 -0.49 7.48
C ALA A 88 -4.53 0.12 8.39
N LYS A 89 -4.88 1.01 9.32
CA LYS A 89 -3.90 1.71 10.18
C LYS A 89 -2.98 0.77 10.97
N SER A 90 -3.48 -0.34 11.49
CA SER A 90 -2.64 -1.31 12.23
C SER A 90 -1.66 -2.05 11.32
N ASP A 91 -2.06 -2.31 10.09
CA ASP A 91 -1.23 -2.99 9.09
C ASP A 91 -0.20 -2.04 8.50
N SER A 92 -0.55 -0.76 8.32
CA SER A 92 0.40 0.27 7.88
C SER A 92 1.59 0.41 8.84
N ILE A 93 1.38 0.32 10.15
CA ILE A 93 2.45 0.36 11.14
C ILE A 93 3.43 -0.82 10.96
N LYS A 94 2.91 -2.04 10.76
CA LYS A 94 3.74 -3.23 10.55
C LYS A 94 4.54 -3.14 9.24
N ILE A 95 3.89 -2.67 8.17
CA ILE A 95 4.53 -2.47 6.88
C ILE A 95 5.65 -1.43 6.99
N THR A 96 5.35 -0.29 7.62
CA THR A 96 6.31 0.79 7.83
C THR A 96 7.52 0.31 8.63
N GLU A 97 7.31 -0.42 9.73
CA GLU A 97 8.39 -0.99 10.54
C GLU A 97 9.27 -1.94 9.72
N ASN A 98 8.66 -2.83 8.96
CA ASN A 98 9.41 -3.75 8.11
C ASN A 98 10.29 -3.03 7.10
N LEU A 99 9.75 -2.01 6.42
CA LEU A 99 10.50 -1.24 5.42
C LEU A 99 11.64 -0.41 6.05
N ILE A 100 11.37 0.27 7.16
CA ILE A 100 12.38 1.06 7.88
C ILE A 100 13.54 0.18 8.38
N ASN A 101 13.27 -1.04 8.84
CA ASN A 101 14.31 -2.00 9.26
C ASN A 101 15.28 -2.38 8.13
N PHE A 102 14.90 -2.18 6.87
CA PHE A 102 15.76 -2.34 5.70
C PHE A 102 16.33 -1.02 5.15
N GLY A 103 16.21 0.07 5.92
CA GLY A 103 16.77 1.37 5.56
C GLY A 103 15.99 2.10 4.47
N ILE A 104 14.70 1.80 4.33
CA ILE A 104 13.80 2.45 3.38
C ILE A 104 13.02 3.55 4.08
N ASP A 105 13.06 4.76 3.53
CA ASP A 105 12.24 5.87 4.00
C ASP A 105 10.76 5.61 3.68
N VAL A 106 9.90 5.74 4.69
CA VAL A 106 8.47 5.51 4.51
C VAL A 106 7.69 6.79 4.80
N ILE A 107 6.86 7.16 3.84
CA ILE A 107 5.89 8.24 3.98
C ILE A 107 4.50 7.62 4.02
N TYR A 108 3.87 7.64 5.19
CA TYR A 108 2.49 7.22 5.32
C TYR A 108 1.55 8.36 4.97
N ILE A 109 0.65 8.09 4.03
CA ILE A 109 -0.40 9.03 3.61
C ILE A 109 -1.69 8.60 4.30
N ALA A 110 -2.10 9.39 5.30
CA ALA A 110 -3.36 9.15 5.98
C ALA A 110 -4.52 9.49 5.04
N MET A 111 -5.41 8.55 4.87
CA MET A 111 -6.70 8.77 4.21
C MET A 111 -7.69 9.27 5.27
N GLU A 112 -8.38 10.37 4.98
CA GLU A 112 -9.40 10.94 5.88
C GLU A 112 -10.75 10.26 5.65
N ASP A 113 -11.05 9.94 4.38
CA ASP A 113 -12.27 9.25 3.94
C ASP A 113 -11.99 8.40 2.71
N GLY A 114 -12.59 7.22 2.63
CA GLY A 114 -12.58 6.37 1.45
C GLY A 114 -11.26 5.68 1.13
N ASP A 115 -11.07 5.35 -0.12
CA ASP A 115 -9.88 4.73 -0.68
C ASP A 115 -9.23 5.60 -1.78
N PRO A 116 -8.00 5.32 -2.21
CA PRO A 116 -7.34 6.09 -3.27
C PRO A 116 -8.12 6.12 -4.59
N SER A 117 -8.91 5.09 -4.88
CA SER A 117 -9.71 5.04 -6.11
C SER A 117 -10.86 6.05 -6.10
N ASP A 118 -11.39 6.39 -4.91
CA ASP A 118 -12.42 7.41 -4.73
C ASP A 118 -11.87 8.83 -4.90
N LEU A 119 -10.61 9.05 -4.46
CA LEU A 119 -9.95 10.37 -4.58
C LEU A 119 -9.58 10.75 -6.02
N GLY A 120 -9.23 9.76 -6.83
CA GLY A 120 -8.69 9.98 -8.16
C GLY A 120 -7.26 10.52 -8.19
N TYR A 121 -6.76 10.77 -9.41
CA TYR A 121 -5.34 11.10 -9.64
C TYR A 121 -4.89 12.42 -9.02
N GLU A 122 -5.63 13.51 -9.26
CA GLU A 122 -5.23 14.86 -8.85
C GLU A 122 -5.06 14.97 -7.34
N ARG A 123 -6.06 14.48 -6.60
CA ARG A 123 -6.02 14.53 -5.14
C ARG A 123 -4.97 13.59 -4.55
N SER A 124 -4.81 12.40 -5.12
CA SER A 124 -3.73 11.47 -4.72
C SER A 124 -2.35 12.12 -4.90
N LEU A 125 -2.13 12.82 -6.02
CA LEU A 125 -0.88 13.52 -6.30
C LEU A 125 -0.63 14.69 -5.33
N GLU A 126 -1.65 15.44 -4.96
CA GLU A 126 -1.55 16.50 -3.94
C GLU A 126 -1.14 15.94 -2.58
N LEU A 127 -1.77 14.86 -2.14
CA LEU A 127 -1.43 14.19 -0.88
C LEU A 127 0.00 13.67 -0.87
N ILE A 128 0.46 13.06 -1.96
CA ILE A 128 1.84 12.61 -2.12
C ILE A 128 2.83 13.79 -2.01
N LYS A 129 2.53 14.91 -2.65
CA LYS A 129 3.40 16.10 -2.63
C LYS A 129 3.44 16.81 -1.28
N SER A 130 2.35 16.80 -0.52
CA SER A 130 2.22 17.48 0.77
C SER A 130 2.63 16.61 1.96
N SER A 131 2.84 15.31 1.76
CA SER A 131 3.16 14.36 2.83
C SER A 131 4.62 14.46 3.29
N ARG A 132 4.88 14.01 4.53
CA ARG A 132 6.20 13.98 5.15
C ARG A 132 6.56 12.59 5.65
N GLU A 133 7.84 12.35 5.82
CA GLU A 133 8.35 11.09 6.36
C GLU A 133 7.89 10.84 7.79
N ILE A 134 7.57 9.57 8.10
CA ILE A 134 7.30 9.14 9.46
C ILE A 134 8.62 8.90 10.16
N THR A 135 8.83 9.60 11.26
CA THR A 135 10.00 9.37 12.10
C THR A 135 9.82 8.11 12.96
N PHE A 136 10.94 7.49 13.36
CA PHE A 136 10.93 6.35 14.28
C PHE A 136 10.19 6.66 15.60
N LYS A 137 10.27 7.88 16.09
CA LYS A 137 9.57 8.35 17.29
C LYS A 137 8.05 8.32 17.11
N GLU A 138 7.57 8.78 15.96
CA GLU A 138 6.14 8.76 15.62
C GLU A 138 5.63 7.33 15.47
N LEU A 139 6.42 6.45 14.86
CA LEU A 139 6.09 5.03 14.74
C LEU A 139 5.93 4.36 16.12
N ILE A 140 6.85 4.61 17.05
CA ILE A 140 6.76 4.11 18.43
C ILE A 140 5.52 4.69 19.12
N GLY A 141 5.26 5.99 18.98
CA GLY A 141 4.08 6.63 19.53
C GLY A 141 2.77 5.97 19.07
N HIS A 142 2.66 5.65 17.80
CA HIS A 142 1.51 4.92 17.26
C HIS A 142 1.38 3.51 17.85
N LYS A 143 2.48 2.78 18.04
CA LYS A 143 2.48 1.45 18.69
C LYS A 143 2.03 1.49 20.14
N LEU A 144 2.49 2.47 20.91
CA LEU A 144 2.14 2.64 22.32
C LEU A 144 0.66 3.00 22.48
N ASN A 145 0.18 3.98 21.74
CA ASN A 145 -1.22 4.39 21.78
C ASN A 145 -2.18 3.26 21.36
N GLY A 146 -1.82 2.45 20.36
CA GLY A 146 -2.58 1.28 19.96
C GLY A 146 -2.65 0.18 21.03
N LYS A 147 -1.61 0.05 21.89
CA LYS A 147 -1.62 -0.88 23.03
C LYS A 147 -2.46 -0.33 24.19
N THR A 148 -2.40 0.96 24.47
CA THR A 148 -3.15 1.60 25.59
C THR A 148 -4.66 1.48 25.39
N LYS A 149 -5.18 1.62 24.16
CA LYS A 149 -6.60 1.37 23.88
C LYS A 149 -7.05 -0.07 24.19
N ARG A 150 -6.17 -1.06 23.99
CA ARG A 150 -6.48 -2.49 24.24
C ARG A 150 -6.58 -2.84 25.74
N TYR A 151 -5.98 -2.05 26.61
CA TYR A 151 -6.03 -2.23 28.08
C TYR A 151 -7.14 -1.42 28.76
N MET A 152 -7.79 -0.51 28.05
CA MET A 152 -8.93 0.27 28.57
C MET A 152 -10.30 -0.31 28.20
N GLU A 153 -10.34 -1.37 27.39
CA GLU A 153 -11.57 -2.08 26.95
C GLU A 153 -11.79 -3.44 27.71
N ILE A 154 -11.10 -3.64 28.84
CA ILE A 154 -11.33 -4.74 29.80
C ILE A 154 -11.94 -4.10 31.10
#